data_929007099f9608c629928b706330a7e5
#
_entry.id   929007099f9608c629928b706330a7e5
#
_cell.length_a   1.000
_cell.length_b   1.000
_cell.length_c   1.000
_cell.angle_alpha   90.00
_cell.angle_beta   90.00
_cell.angle_gamma   90.00
#
_symmetry.space_group_name_H-M   'P 1'
#
loop_
_entity.id
_entity.type
_entity.pdbx_description
1 polymer ?
#
loop_
_entity_poly.entity_id
_entity_poly.type
_entity_poly.pdbx_seq_one_letter_code
_entity_poly.pdbx_strand_id
1 'polypeptide(L)'
;MLNKPFFLSILFLLVFISCSKDSTDSNSLTTSNKEIEAKLFTLVNQHRESIGLIPLEQSKIAQQYAKEHTLYMVTTEDFSHTNFQERAKAISAKTNANYIAENIANNYDTAEQVMLNWLQSSDHKANLEGEYTHTGISVMHKQDGNYYFTELFYK
;
A
#
# COMPACT_ATOMS: atom_id res chain seq x y z
N MET A 1 68.71 30.16 38.94
CA MET A 1 68.09 30.08 37.59
C MET A 1 67.27 28.84 37.55
N LEU A 2 65.93 28.96 37.72
CA LEU A 2 64.98 27.82 37.74
C LEU A 2 64.39 27.64 36.37
N ASN A 3 64.69 26.52 35.71
CA ASN A 3 64.03 26.10 34.49
C ASN A 3 62.68 25.47 34.84
N LYS A 4 61.59 26.06 34.37
CA LYS A 4 60.22 25.45 34.41
C LYS A 4 60.04 24.53 33.23
N PRO A 5 59.54 23.30 33.41
CA PRO A 5 59.17 22.47 32.30
C PRO A 5 57.75 22.90 31.75
N PHE A 6 57.73 23.05 30.46
CA PHE A 6 56.49 23.35 29.69
C PHE A 6 55.69 22.03 29.48
N PHE A 7 54.60 21.88 30.22
CA PHE A 7 53.68 20.75 29.99
C PHE A 7 52.79 21.03 28.76
N LEU A 8 53.06 20.32 27.66
CA LEU A 8 52.26 20.32 26.48
C LEU A 8 51.08 19.35 26.70
N SER A 9 49.90 19.90 27.02
CA SER A 9 48.66 19.12 27.17
C SER A 9 48.13 18.77 25.78
N ILE A 10 48.29 17.52 25.36
CA ILE A 10 47.72 16.99 24.14
C ILE A 10 46.26 16.66 24.44
N LEU A 11 45.32 17.50 23.94
CA LEU A 11 43.88 17.26 23.98
C LEU A 11 43.52 16.21 22.92
N PHE A 12 43.26 14.99 23.38
CA PHE A 12 42.82 13.91 22.51
C PHE A 12 41.34 14.09 22.18
N LEU A 13 41.05 14.61 20.97
CA LEU A 13 39.67 14.76 20.48
C LEU A 13 39.15 13.39 20.04
N LEU A 14 38.36 12.75 20.91
CA LEU A 14 37.62 11.53 20.55
C LEU A 14 36.48 11.88 19.59
N VAL A 15 36.68 11.64 18.30
CA VAL A 15 35.64 11.69 17.30
C VAL A 15 34.84 10.39 17.42
N PHE A 16 33.64 10.48 18.03
CA PHE A 16 32.66 9.40 17.99
C PHE A 16 32.05 9.39 16.58
N ILE A 17 32.53 8.50 15.72
CA ILE A 17 31.84 8.15 14.47
C ILE A 17 30.61 7.31 14.89
N SER A 18 29.46 7.98 14.99
CA SER A 18 28.18 7.32 15.09
C SER A 18 27.89 6.66 13.72
N CYS A 19 28.23 5.39 13.58
CA CYS A 19 27.66 4.56 12.54
C CYS A 19 26.18 4.42 12.85
N SER A 20 25.32 5.21 12.20
CA SER A 20 23.94 4.82 12.03
C SER A 20 23.95 3.53 11.21
N LYS A 21 23.68 2.41 11.87
CA LYS A 21 23.28 1.20 11.16
C LYS A 21 22.00 1.55 10.40
N ASP A 22 22.10 1.86 9.11
CA ASP A 22 21.04 1.58 8.18
C ASP A 22 20.78 0.08 8.31
N SER A 23 19.69 -0.24 9.01
CA SER A 23 19.10 -1.57 8.93
C SER A 23 18.62 -1.70 7.48
N THR A 24 19.48 -2.18 6.61
CA THR A 24 19.09 -2.81 5.36
C THR A 24 18.22 -3.99 5.76
N ASP A 25 16.90 -3.71 5.79
CA ASP A 25 15.88 -4.72 5.96
C ASP A 25 15.96 -5.63 4.73
N SER A 26 16.70 -6.73 4.89
CA SER A 26 16.94 -7.75 3.87
C SER A 26 15.69 -8.62 3.65
N ASN A 27 14.51 -8.01 3.69
CA ASN A 27 13.24 -8.69 3.46
C ASN A 27 12.37 -8.02 2.38
N SER A 28 12.98 -7.44 1.35
CA SER A 28 12.22 -6.90 0.22
C SER A 28 12.12 -7.89 -0.93
N LEU A 29 11.49 -9.04 -0.69
CA LEU A 29 11.01 -9.92 -1.78
C LEU A 29 9.81 -9.28 -2.51
N THR A 30 9.24 -8.20 -1.95
CA THR A 30 8.06 -7.52 -2.49
C THR A 30 8.26 -6.02 -2.51
N THR A 31 7.86 -5.36 -3.60
CA THR A 31 7.93 -3.91 -3.77
C THR A 31 6.54 -3.33 -3.98
N SER A 32 6.19 -2.28 -3.23
CA SER A 32 4.94 -1.52 -3.44
C SER A 32 5.11 -0.54 -4.60
N ASN A 33 4.13 -0.47 -5.51
CA ASN A 33 4.13 0.47 -6.62
C ASN A 33 3.15 1.62 -6.39
N LYS A 34 3.63 2.70 -5.79
CA LYS A 34 2.84 3.89 -5.45
C LYS A 34 2.33 4.67 -6.67
N GLU A 35 3.04 4.61 -7.78
CA GLU A 35 2.62 5.27 -9.02
C GLU A 35 1.39 4.58 -9.61
N ILE A 36 1.41 3.25 -9.70
CA ILE A 36 0.24 2.48 -10.17
C ILE A 36 -0.95 2.63 -9.20
N GLU A 37 -0.72 2.62 -7.87
CA GLU A 37 -1.78 2.86 -6.88
C GLU A 37 -2.45 4.22 -7.10
N ALA A 38 -1.68 5.30 -7.24
CA ALA A 38 -2.21 6.66 -7.45
C ALA A 38 -2.95 6.78 -8.79
N LYS A 39 -2.41 6.15 -9.83
CA LYS A 39 -3.04 6.14 -11.15
C LYS A 39 -4.38 5.40 -11.14
N LEU A 40 -4.43 4.22 -10.50
CA LEU A 40 -5.66 3.43 -10.39
C LEU A 40 -6.73 4.19 -9.59
N PHE A 41 -6.37 4.81 -8.47
CA PHE A 41 -7.27 5.68 -7.71
C PHE A 41 -7.86 6.80 -8.57
N THR A 42 -7.03 7.44 -9.41
CA THR A 42 -7.49 8.47 -10.34
C THR A 42 -8.48 7.92 -11.37
N LEU A 43 -8.17 6.77 -11.98
CA LEU A 43 -9.03 6.14 -12.99
C LEU A 43 -10.38 5.71 -12.41
N VAL A 44 -10.40 5.13 -11.20
CA VAL A 44 -11.63 4.76 -10.49
C VAL A 44 -12.51 5.99 -10.28
N ASN A 45 -11.96 7.09 -9.79
CA ASN A 45 -12.74 8.29 -9.54
C ASN A 45 -13.20 8.98 -10.82
N GLN A 46 -12.37 9.01 -11.87
CA GLN A 46 -12.79 9.51 -13.20
C GLN A 46 -13.98 8.70 -13.76
N HIS A 47 -13.94 7.37 -13.60
CA HIS A 47 -15.07 6.52 -14.02
C HIS A 47 -16.32 6.85 -13.22
N ARG A 48 -16.23 6.93 -11.88
CA ARG A 48 -17.35 7.25 -11.01
C ARG A 48 -17.99 8.61 -11.35
N GLU A 49 -17.16 9.63 -11.54
CA GLU A 49 -17.63 10.97 -11.97
C GLU A 49 -18.31 10.94 -13.33
N SER A 50 -17.79 10.14 -14.29
CA SER A 50 -18.36 10.03 -15.65
C SER A 50 -19.77 9.45 -15.67
N ILE A 51 -20.16 8.71 -14.62
CA ILE A 51 -21.49 8.12 -14.46
C ILE A 51 -22.33 8.80 -13.36
N GLY A 52 -21.86 9.94 -12.84
CA GLY A 52 -22.59 10.76 -11.88
C GLY A 52 -22.49 10.28 -10.41
N LEU A 53 -21.54 9.40 -10.08
CA LEU A 53 -21.27 8.98 -8.71
C LEU A 53 -20.29 9.93 -8.02
N ILE A 54 -20.41 10.02 -6.69
CA ILE A 54 -19.47 10.79 -5.86
C ILE A 54 -18.10 10.11 -5.90
N PRO A 55 -17.00 10.87 -6.11
CA PRO A 55 -15.65 10.34 -5.98
C PRO A 55 -15.39 9.76 -4.58
N LEU A 56 -14.58 8.70 -4.54
CA LEU A 56 -14.15 8.07 -3.31
C LEU A 56 -13.02 8.88 -2.64
N GLU A 57 -13.03 8.93 -1.32
CA GLU A 57 -11.92 9.47 -0.53
C GLU A 57 -10.92 8.37 -0.19
N GLN A 58 -9.62 8.73 -0.14
CA GLN A 58 -8.59 7.79 0.30
C GLN A 58 -8.69 7.51 1.80
N SER A 59 -8.74 6.23 2.17
CA SER A 59 -8.74 5.78 3.55
C SER A 59 -7.42 5.11 3.92
N LYS A 60 -6.73 5.63 4.94
CA LYS A 60 -5.54 4.98 5.50
C LYS A 60 -5.85 3.60 6.09
N ILE A 61 -7.07 3.41 6.61
CA ILE A 61 -7.51 2.13 7.19
C ILE A 61 -7.71 1.11 6.06
N ALA A 62 -8.48 1.45 5.02
CA ALA A 62 -8.65 0.55 3.86
C ALA A 62 -7.31 0.28 3.16
N GLN A 63 -6.45 1.31 3.01
CA GLN A 63 -5.11 1.18 2.46
C GLN A 63 -4.24 0.17 3.24
N GLN A 64 -4.29 0.21 4.56
CA GLN A 64 -3.54 -0.73 5.40
C GLN A 64 -3.98 -2.18 5.13
N TYR A 65 -5.29 -2.45 5.16
CA TYR A 65 -5.81 -3.80 4.94
C TYR A 65 -5.65 -4.27 3.49
N ALA A 66 -5.76 -3.38 2.51
CA ALA A 66 -5.42 -3.69 1.12
C ALA A 66 -3.94 -4.10 1.00
N LYS A 67 -3.03 -3.37 1.66
CA LYS A 67 -1.60 -3.69 1.70
C LYS A 67 -1.34 -5.06 2.31
N GLU A 68 -1.95 -5.37 3.46
CA GLU A 68 -1.80 -6.66 4.14
C GLU A 68 -2.28 -7.82 3.25
N HIS A 69 -3.40 -7.64 2.55
CA HIS A 69 -3.92 -8.67 1.65
C HIS A 69 -3.09 -8.81 0.37
N THR A 70 -2.67 -7.71 -0.25
CA THR A 70 -1.78 -7.77 -1.41
C THR A 70 -0.47 -8.48 -1.06
N LEU A 71 0.12 -8.17 0.11
CA LEU A 71 1.31 -8.85 0.60
C LEU A 71 1.08 -10.36 0.79
N TYR A 72 -0.07 -10.76 1.37
CA TYR A 72 -0.46 -12.16 1.49
C TYR A 72 -0.47 -12.84 0.12
N MET A 73 -1.20 -12.30 -0.86
CA MET A 73 -1.27 -12.89 -2.21
C MET A 73 0.10 -13.02 -2.88
N VAL A 74 0.96 -11.98 -2.76
CA VAL A 74 2.32 -12.00 -3.34
C VAL A 74 3.20 -13.06 -2.68
N THR A 75 3.11 -13.21 -1.35
CA THR A 75 4.00 -14.12 -0.59
C THR A 75 3.57 -15.57 -0.65
N THR A 76 2.26 -15.83 -0.70
CA THR A 76 1.71 -17.20 -0.73
C THR A 76 1.41 -17.68 -2.15
N GLU A 77 1.41 -16.78 -3.15
CA GLU A 77 0.94 -17.06 -4.53
C GLU A 77 -0.53 -17.51 -4.60
N ASP A 78 -1.28 -17.24 -3.54
CA ASP A 78 -2.72 -17.53 -3.45
C ASP A 78 -3.53 -16.31 -3.91
N PHE A 79 -3.92 -16.28 -5.19
CA PHE A 79 -4.80 -15.26 -5.75
C PHE A 79 -6.24 -15.55 -5.37
N SER A 80 -6.69 -15.00 -4.24
CA SER A 80 -8.00 -15.27 -3.66
C SER A 80 -8.48 -14.13 -2.76
N HIS A 81 -9.76 -14.15 -2.40
CA HIS A 81 -10.36 -13.29 -1.36
C HIS A 81 -10.22 -13.89 0.06
N THR A 82 -9.23 -14.73 0.30
CA THR A 82 -9.01 -15.38 1.60
C THR A 82 -9.03 -14.35 2.73
N ASN A 83 -9.74 -14.66 3.82
CA ASN A 83 -9.93 -13.81 5.00
C ASN A 83 -10.63 -12.46 4.72
N PHE A 84 -11.41 -12.32 3.64
CA PHE A 84 -12.14 -11.06 3.37
C PHE A 84 -13.08 -10.68 4.51
N GLN A 85 -13.79 -11.64 5.11
CA GLN A 85 -14.73 -11.36 6.20
C GLN A 85 -14.04 -10.79 7.44
N GLU A 86 -12.84 -11.26 7.77
CA GLU A 86 -12.02 -10.76 8.87
C GLU A 86 -11.55 -9.33 8.59
N ARG A 87 -11.09 -9.05 7.35
CA ARG A 87 -10.73 -7.69 6.91
C ARG A 87 -11.91 -6.74 6.99
N ALA A 88 -13.07 -7.18 6.49
CA ALA A 88 -14.30 -6.38 6.52
C ALA A 88 -14.71 -6.04 7.96
N LYS A 89 -14.72 -7.02 8.88
CA LYS A 89 -14.99 -6.79 10.31
C LYS A 89 -14.00 -5.81 10.93
N ALA A 90 -12.73 -5.94 10.61
CA ALA A 90 -11.68 -5.08 11.15
C ALA A 90 -11.79 -3.62 10.64
N ILE A 91 -12.14 -3.42 9.36
CA ILE A 91 -12.43 -2.11 8.79
C ILE A 91 -13.68 -1.51 9.47
N SER A 92 -14.77 -2.29 9.55
CA SER A 92 -16.02 -1.86 10.19
C SER A 92 -15.78 -1.42 11.65
N ALA A 93 -15.02 -2.18 12.41
CA ALA A 93 -14.71 -1.85 13.81
C ALA A 93 -13.94 -0.53 13.97
N LYS A 94 -13.15 -0.12 12.97
CA LYS A 94 -12.34 1.10 13.01
C LYS A 94 -13.02 2.32 12.37
N THR A 95 -14.00 2.11 11.49
CA THR A 95 -14.62 3.17 10.67
C THR A 95 -16.10 3.31 10.90
N ASN A 96 -16.74 2.35 11.61
CA ASN A 96 -18.19 2.18 11.72
C ASN A 96 -18.87 1.93 10.35
N ALA A 97 -18.12 1.48 9.35
CA ALA A 97 -18.64 1.15 8.03
C ALA A 97 -19.60 -0.04 8.08
N ASN A 98 -20.71 0.05 7.33
CA ASN A 98 -21.71 -1.01 7.23
C ASN A 98 -21.59 -1.84 5.95
N TYR A 99 -20.94 -1.29 4.93
CA TYR A 99 -20.77 -1.92 3.62
C TYR A 99 -19.28 -1.88 3.26
N ILE A 100 -18.72 -3.06 3.03
CA ILE A 100 -17.34 -3.23 2.59
C ILE A 100 -17.32 -4.16 1.39
N ALA A 101 -16.51 -3.83 0.37
CA ALA A 101 -16.26 -4.68 -0.78
C ALA A 101 -14.78 -4.72 -1.12
N GLU A 102 -14.39 -5.70 -1.93
CA GLU A 102 -13.02 -5.92 -2.35
C GLU A 102 -12.95 -6.28 -3.82
N ASN A 103 -12.09 -5.61 -4.57
CA ASN A 103 -11.64 -6.03 -5.89
C ASN A 103 -10.18 -6.46 -5.80
N ILE A 104 -9.84 -7.56 -6.45
CA ILE A 104 -8.46 -8.01 -6.63
C ILE A 104 -8.15 -8.22 -8.10
N ALA A 105 -6.87 -8.07 -8.47
CA ALA A 105 -6.36 -8.42 -9.80
C ALA A 105 -4.91 -8.90 -9.70
N ASN A 106 -4.46 -9.64 -10.70
CA ASN A 106 -3.07 -10.01 -10.88
C ASN A 106 -2.73 -10.13 -12.39
N ASN A 107 -1.43 -10.19 -12.69
CA ASN A 107 -0.92 -10.35 -14.06
C ASN A 107 -1.23 -9.17 -15.00
N TYR A 108 -1.32 -7.96 -14.47
CA TYR A 108 -1.43 -6.72 -15.23
C TYR A 108 -0.27 -5.80 -14.88
N ASP A 109 0.24 -5.07 -15.86
CA ASP A 109 1.41 -4.19 -15.69
C ASP A 109 1.01 -2.74 -15.38
N THR A 110 -0.24 -2.35 -15.69
CA THR A 110 -0.69 -0.95 -15.58
C THR A 110 -2.06 -0.82 -14.91
N ALA A 111 -2.32 0.35 -14.35
CA ALA A 111 -3.61 0.70 -13.76
C ALA A 111 -4.74 0.66 -14.80
N GLU A 112 -4.46 1.06 -16.05
CA GLU A 112 -5.43 1.06 -17.15
C GLU A 112 -5.89 -0.35 -17.49
N GLN A 113 -4.97 -1.32 -17.52
CA GLN A 113 -5.31 -2.72 -17.80
C GLN A 113 -6.21 -3.29 -16.68
N VAL A 114 -5.87 -3.01 -15.42
CA VAL A 114 -6.68 -3.44 -14.26
C VAL A 114 -8.07 -2.81 -14.31
N MET A 115 -8.15 -1.49 -14.53
CA MET A 115 -9.42 -0.78 -14.62
C MET A 115 -10.30 -1.33 -15.73
N LEU A 116 -9.73 -1.58 -16.91
CA LEU A 116 -10.45 -2.18 -18.03
C LEU A 116 -10.98 -3.58 -17.69
N ASN A 117 -10.15 -4.41 -17.07
CA ASN A 117 -10.55 -5.76 -16.63
C ASN A 117 -11.70 -5.70 -15.62
N TRP A 118 -11.60 -4.84 -14.61
CA TRP A 118 -12.63 -4.69 -13.60
C TRP A 118 -13.96 -4.18 -14.20
N LEU A 119 -13.91 -3.26 -15.17
CA LEU A 119 -15.11 -2.79 -15.86
C LEU A 119 -15.78 -3.85 -16.74
N GLN A 120 -15.03 -4.84 -17.24
CA GLN A 120 -15.56 -5.95 -18.01
C GLN A 120 -16.14 -7.08 -17.17
N SER A 121 -15.84 -7.14 -15.89
CA SER A 121 -16.37 -8.11 -14.92
C SER A 121 -17.58 -7.51 -14.20
N SER A 122 -18.72 -8.18 -14.23
CA SER A 122 -19.97 -7.72 -13.58
C SER A 122 -19.78 -7.45 -12.09
N ASP A 123 -19.06 -8.32 -11.40
CA ASP A 123 -18.89 -8.24 -9.94
C ASP A 123 -17.90 -7.14 -9.54
N HIS A 124 -16.76 -7.06 -10.23
CA HIS A 124 -15.79 -5.97 -10.00
C HIS A 124 -16.39 -4.60 -10.36
N LYS A 125 -17.14 -4.53 -11.46
CA LYS A 125 -17.84 -3.31 -11.88
C LYS A 125 -18.89 -2.89 -10.85
N ALA A 126 -19.66 -3.82 -10.31
CA ALA A 126 -20.63 -3.54 -9.26
C ALA A 126 -19.95 -2.93 -8.00
N ASN A 127 -18.74 -3.36 -7.67
CA ASN A 127 -17.96 -2.74 -6.60
C ASN A 127 -17.46 -1.34 -6.97
N LEU A 128 -16.92 -1.13 -8.18
CA LEU A 128 -16.50 0.19 -8.65
C LEU A 128 -17.63 1.23 -8.64
N GLU A 129 -18.85 0.79 -8.99
CA GLU A 129 -20.06 1.61 -9.15
C GLU A 129 -20.96 1.60 -7.91
N GLY A 130 -20.56 0.93 -6.84
CA GLY A 130 -21.31 0.85 -5.59
C GLY A 130 -21.36 2.20 -4.83
N GLU A 131 -22.33 2.30 -3.92
CA GLU A 131 -22.52 3.48 -3.08
C GLU A 131 -21.49 3.53 -1.93
N TYR A 132 -20.21 3.56 -2.25
CA TYR A 132 -19.13 3.72 -1.29
C TYR A 132 -18.68 5.17 -1.18
N THR A 133 -18.03 5.50 -0.07
CA THR A 133 -17.47 6.84 0.20
C THR A 133 -15.95 6.83 0.26
N HIS A 134 -15.35 5.70 0.60
CA HIS A 134 -13.91 5.59 0.82
C HIS A 134 -13.33 4.37 0.12
N THR A 135 -12.04 4.48 -0.23
CA THR A 135 -11.28 3.36 -0.79
C THR A 135 -9.83 3.34 -0.29
N GLY A 136 -9.20 2.18 -0.38
CA GLY A 136 -7.77 1.99 -0.21
C GLY A 136 -7.23 0.98 -1.20
N ILE A 137 -6.17 1.35 -1.92
CA ILE A 137 -5.58 0.56 -3.01
C ILE A 137 -4.17 0.15 -2.63
N SER A 138 -3.80 -1.09 -2.89
CA SER A 138 -2.43 -1.58 -2.78
C SER A 138 -2.02 -2.34 -4.03
N VAL A 139 -0.79 -2.07 -4.50
CA VAL A 139 -0.18 -2.74 -5.64
C VAL A 139 1.22 -3.19 -5.26
N MET A 140 1.50 -4.48 -5.39
CA MET A 140 2.80 -5.07 -5.08
C MET A 140 3.18 -6.14 -6.09
N HIS A 141 4.47 -6.41 -6.20
CA HIS A 141 5.01 -7.51 -6.98
C HIS A 141 6.21 -8.14 -6.27
N LYS A 142 6.52 -9.38 -6.59
CA LYS A 142 7.83 -9.97 -6.32
C LYS A 142 8.88 -9.31 -7.23
N GLN A 143 10.15 -9.42 -6.84
CA GLN A 143 11.26 -8.78 -7.56
C GLN A 143 11.29 -9.13 -9.06
N ASP A 144 10.92 -10.35 -9.43
CA ASP A 144 10.87 -10.85 -10.81
C ASP A 144 9.46 -11.36 -11.20
N GLY A 145 8.41 -10.88 -10.54
CA GLY A 145 7.07 -11.44 -10.64
C GLY A 145 6.01 -10.45 -11.10
N ASN A 146 4.82 -10.99 -11.27
CA ASN A 146 3.62 -10.26 -11.65
C ASN A 146 3.12 -9.35 -10.51
N TYR A 147 2.46 -8.27 -10.88
CA TYR A 147 1.76 -7.41 -9.94
C TYR A 147 0.49 -8.08 -9.41
N TYR A 148 0.22 -7.83 -8.14
CA TYR A 148 -1.03 -8.11 -7.44
C TYR A 148 -1.64 -6.81 -6.97
N PHE A 149 -2.96 -6.72 -7.07
CA PHE A 149 -3.75 -5.54 -6.79
C PHE A 149 -4.84 -5.90 -5.79
N THR A 150 -5.05 -5.03 -4.82
CA THR A 150 -6.22 -5.06 -3.94
C THR A 150 -6.80 -3.67 -3.84
N GLU A 151 -8.09 -3.53 -4.06
CA GLU A 151 -8.85 -2.33 -3.74
C GLU A 151 -9.96 -2.70 -2.76
N LEU A 152 -10.01 -2.01 -1.62
CA LEU A 152 -11.05 -2.12 -0.61
C LEU A 152 -11.91 -0.87 -0.63
N PHE A 153 -13.22 -1.06 -0.62
CA PHE A 153 -14.22 0.00 -0.59
C PHE A 153 -15.02 -0.08 0.71
N TYR A 154 -15.49 1.09 1.23
CA TYR A 154 -16.44 1.08 2.32
C TYR A 154 -17.32 2.34 2.38
N LYS A 155 -18.49 2.17 3.09
CA LYS A 155 -19.42 3.24 3.46
C LYS A 155 -19.90 3.06 4.89
#